data_484363d129b4a6ffcea70fd9ce610f94
#
_entry.id   484363d129b4a6ffcea70fd9ce610f94
#
_cell.length_a   1.000
_cell.length_b   1.000
_cell.length_c   1.000
_cell.angle_alpha   90.00
_cell.angle_beta   90.00
_cell.angle_gamma   90.00
#
_symmetry.space_group_name_H-M   'P 1'
#
loop_
_entity.id
_entity.type
_entity.pdbx_description
1 polymer ?
#
loop_
_entity_poly.entity_id
_entity_poly.type
_entity_poly.pdbx_seq_one_letter_code
_entity_poly.pdbx_strand_id
1 'polypeptide(L)'
;MVEENKLAIIIILGMLYSFSMGIGMILLARKNKKIQDLSAKLLKEEQAIRDFEKLEVAITTQEAERNQIARMLHDDVGAILSLAQKNIFFIKKQAKNGVFEHQSIDLTGEFIQESINQLRRINKGLIPHYLLKFGLVKALERMGKQKTDTLVESFIFNTHLPDKLILSDQIMTQYFYITSELITNLIKHSYPSNIEMNLNLEAGVLILKIQHNGIALAQRDFNNLSKDSDSLGLENIRYRLEIIKGKIIFYRSKTLGFIEIHTKLNT
;
A
#
# COMPACT_ATOMS: atom_id res chain seq x y z
N MET A 1 -23.03 -50.78 70.98
CA MET A 1 -21.75 -50.10 71.35
C MET A 1 -20.65 -50.38 70.37
N VAL A 2 -20.26 -51.60 70.01
CA VAL A 2 -19.11 -51.86 69.09
C VAL A 2 -19.42 -51.48 67.63
N GLU A 3 -20.66 -51.71 67.15
CA GLU A 3 -21.08 -51.34 65.79
C GLU A 3 -21.27 -49.81 65.59
N GLU A 4 -21.82 -49.14 66.61
CA GLU A 4 -21.99 -47.67 66.59
C GLU A 4 -20.63 -46.94 66.53
N ASN A 5 -19.60 -47.46 67.23
CA ASN A 5 -18.22 -46.89 67.14
C ASN A 5 -17.60 -47.11 65.80
N LYS A 6 -17.87 -48.21 65.09
CA LYS A 6 -17.37 -48.45 63.72
C LYS A 6 -18.02 -47.51 62.74
N LEU A 7 -19.34 -47.28 62.85
CA LEU A 7 -20.02 -46.31 61.96
C LEU A 7 -19.53 -44.88 62.17
N ALA A 8 -19.31 -44.46 63.41
CA ALA A 8 -18.74 -43.12 63.69
C ALA A 8 -17.33 -42.94 63.13
N ILE A 9 -16.50 -43.98 63.23
CA ILE A 9 -15.13 -43.92 62.63
C ILE A 9 -15.16 -43.77 61.10
N ILE A 10 -16.07 -44.55 60.43
CA ILE A 10 -16.23 -44.44 58.94
C ILE A 10 -16.68 -43.02 58.52
N ILE A 11 -17.63 -42.41 59.23
CA ILE A 11 -18.12 -41.07 58.98
C ILE A 11 -16.99 -40.03 59.16
N ILE A 12 -16.22 -40.13 60.26
CA ILE A 12 -15.12 -39.26 60.54
C ILE A 12 -14.04 -39.35 59.42
N LEU A 13 -13.65 -40.55 58.97
CA LEU A 13 -12.72 -40.80 57.93
C LEU A 13 -13.23 -40.24 56.58
N GLY A 14 -14.53 -40.42 56.30
CA GLY A 14 -15.17 -39.84 55.12
C GLY A 14 -15.15 -38.30 55.10
N MET A 15 -15.39 -37.66 56.27
CA MET A 15 -15.29 -36.21 56.41
C MET A 15 -13.87 -35.71 56.24
N LEU A 16 -12.88 -36.38 56.84
CA LEU A 16 -11.46 -36.05 56.66
C LEU A 16 -10.99 -36.18 55.22
N TYR A 17 -11.42 -37.22 54.52
CA TYR A 17 -11.14 -37.43 53.12
C TYR A 17 -11.73 -36.30 52.25
N SER A 18 -13.03 -35.99 52.47
CA SER A 18 -13.70 -34.90 51.72
C SER A 18 -13.05 -33.53 52.00
N PHE A 19 -12.63 -33.29 53.23
CA PHE A 19 -11.94 -32.07 53.62
C PHE A 19 -10.54 -31.93 52.94
N SER A 20 -9.77 -33.03 52.93
CA SER A 20 -8.47 -33.08 52.27
C SER A 20 -8.58 -32.88 50.76
N MET A 21 -9.61 -33.48 50.12
CA MET A 21 -9.92 -33.31 48.72
C MET A 21 -10.29 -31.87 48.37
N GLY A 22 -11.12 -31.22 49.25
CA GLY A 22 -11.46 -29.80 49.12
C GLY A 22 -10.23 -28.87 49.15
N ILE A 23 -9.31 -29.11 50.09
CA ILE A 23 -8.05 -28.36 50.18
C ILE A 23 -7.22 -28.58 48.91
N GLY A 24 -7.10 -29.81 48.41
CA GLY A 24 -6.40 -30.14 47.18
C GLY A 24 -6.96 -29.40 45.98
N MET A 25 -8.30 -29.35 45.83
CA MET A 25 -8.94 -28.58 44.74
C MET A 25 -8.68 -27.09 44.84
N ILE A 26 -8.69 -26.48 46.02
CA ILE A 26 -8.40 -25.07 46.23
C ILE A 26 -6.94 -24.76 45.84
N LEU A 27 -5.99 -25.62 46.23
CA LEU A 27 -4.58 -25.45 45.88
C LEU A 27 -4.33 -25.56 44.37
N LEU A 28 -4.99 -26.55 43.73
CA LEU A 28 -4.95 -26.70 42.27
C LEU A 28 -5.55 -25.48 41.56
N ALA A 29 -6.70 -24.97 41.99
CA ALA A 29 -7.32 -23.79 41.43
C ALA A 29 -6.41 -22.55 41.55
N ARG A 30 -5.78 -22.35 42.72
CA ARG A 30 -4.81 -21.27 42.93
C ARG A 30 -3.58 -21.39 42.03
N LYS A 31 -3.06 -22.62 41.87
CA LYS A 31 -1.94 -22.89 40.97
C LYS A 31 -2.28 -22.60 39.51
N ASN A 32 -3.45 -23.07 39.05
CA ASN A 32 -3.94 -22.84 37.70
C ASN A 32 -4.16 -21.36 37.43
N LYS A 33 -4.75 -20.61 38.39
CA LYS A 33 -4.89 -19.14 38.23
C LYS A 33 -3.55 -18.45 38.12
N LYS A 34 -2.54 -18.82 38.95
CA LYS A 34 -1.19 -18.23 38.86
C LYS A 34 -0.53 -18.53 37.52
N ILE A 35 -0.70 -19.74 36.94
CA ILE A 35 -0.19 -20.10 35.62
C ILE A 35 -0.87 -19.25 34.54
N GLN A 36 -2.18 -19.08 34.60
CA GLN A 36 -2.93 -18.23 33.64
C GLN A 36 -2.49 -16.76 33.71
N ASP A 37 -2.31 -16.21 34.91
CA ASP A 37 -1.84 -14.83 35.10
C ASP A 37 -0.43 -14.64 34.55
N LEU A 38 0.46 -15.63 34.75
CA LEU A 38 1.82 -15.60 34.21
C LEU A 38 1.83 -15.71 32.68
N SER A 39 1.05 -16.64 32.13
CA SER A 39 0.95 -16.79 30.67
C SER A 39 0.38 -15.54 29.98
N ALA A 40 -0.61 -14.88 30.61
CA ALA A 40 -1.15 -13.62 30.10
C ALA A 40 -0.14 -12.48 30.14
N LYS A 41 0.73 -12.44 31.17
CA LYS A 41 1.84 -11.46 31.21
C LYS A 41 2.86 -11.72 30.11
N LEU A 42 3.29 -12.97 29.94
CA LEU A 42 4.25 -13.34 28.88
C LEU A 42 3.72 -13.01 27.49
N LEU A 43 2.43 -13.27 27.21
CA LEU A 43 1.80 -12.91 25.95
C LEU A 43 1.81 -11.40 25.71
N LYS A 44 1.57 -10.59 26.74
CA LYS A 44 1.62 -9.11 26.60
C LYS A 44 3.04 -8.62 26.34
N GLU A 45 4.03 -9.18 27.02
CA GLU A 45 5.45 -8.83 26.79
C GLU A 45 5.88 -9.21 25.38
N GLU A 46 5.50 -10.41 24.91
CA GLU A 46 5.80 -10.85 23.55
C GLU A 46 5.10 -9.98 22.47
N GLN A 47 3.88 -9.53 22.72
CA GLN A 47 3.19 -8.59 21.85
C GLN A 47 3.91 -7.23 21.81
N ALA A 48 4.31 -6.71 22.97
CA ALA A 48 5.04 -5.45 23.06
C ALA A 48 6.38 -5.50 22.30
N ILE A 49 7.12 -6.62 22.43
CA ILE A 49 8.37 -6.82 21.68
C ILE A 49 8.11 -6.84 20.17
N ARG A 50 7.11 -7.61 19.70
CA ARG A 50 6.75 -7.64 18.28
C ARG A 50 6.31 -6.28 17.73
N ASP A 51 5.59 -5.51 18.52
CA ASP A 51 5.16 -4.16 18.08
C ASP A 51 6.35 -3.20 18.04
N PHE A 52 7.31 -3.34 18.95
CA PHE A 52 8.56 -2.59 18.93
C PHE A 52 9.42 -2.96 17.71
N GLU A 53 9.59 -4.24 17.41
CA GLU A 53 10.32 -4.71 16.23
C GLU A 53 9.69 -4.19 14.92
N LYS A 54 8.35 -4.21 14.82
CA LYS A 54 7.64 -3.63 13.66
C LYS A 54 7.89 -2.14 13.51
N LEU A 55 7.90 -1.41 14.63
CA LEU A 55 8.17 0.02 14.63
C LEU A 55 9.62 0.30 14.20
N GLU A 56 10.58 -0.45 14.69
CA GLU A 56 12.00 -0.34 14.33
C GLU A 56 12.20 -0.60 12.83
N VAL A 57 11.61 -1.67 12.30
CA VAL A 57 11.63 -1.97 10.85
C VAL A 57 10.97 -0.85 10.04
N ALA A 58 9.86 -0.30 10.51
CA ALA A 58 9.20 0.81 9.82
C ALA A 58 10.09 2.07 9.78
N ILE A 59 10.73 2.41 10.90
CA ILE A 59 11.64 3.56 10.99
C ILE A 59 12.86 3.36 10.10
N THR A 60 13.53 2.21 10.18
CA THR A 60 14.72 1.93 9.36
C THR A 60 14.40 1.90 7.87
N THR A 61 13.23 1.37 7.49
CA THR A 61 12.76 1.39 6.10
C THR A 61 12.51 2.82 5.63
N GLN A 62 11.86 3.65 6.44
CA GLN A 62 11.60 5.05 6.12
C GLN A 62 12.91 5.86 5.97
N GLU A 63 13.89 5.63 6.86
CA GLU A 63 15.21 6.27 6.75
C GLU A 63 15.98 5.82 5.50
N ALA A 64 15.93 4.53 5.17
CA ALA A 64 16.55 4.01 3.95
C ALA A 64 15.92 4.63 2.69
N GLU A 65 14.60 4.73 2.64
CA GLU A 65 13.84 5.35 1.55
C GLU A 65 14.17 6.86 1.42
N ARG A 66 14.21 7.57 2.54
CA ARG A 66 14.62 8.99 2.58
C ARG A 66 16.05 9.19 2.06
N ASN A 67 16.97 8.34 2.47
CA ASN A 67 18.37 8.39 2.03
C ASN A 67 18.51 8.02 0.55
N GLN A 68 17.70 7.11 0.04
CA GLN A 68 17.65 6.77 -1.38
C GLN A 68 17.16 7.95 -2.22
N ILE A 69 16.08 8.60 -1.79
CA ILE A 69 15.54 9.80 -2.45
C ILE A 69 16.58 10.93 -2.44
N ALA A 70 17.24 11.15 -1.32
CA ALA A 70 18.28 12.19 -1.21
C ALA A 70 19.46 11.94 -2.18
N ARG A 71 19.90 10.67 -2.32
CA ARG A 71 20.92 10.29 -3.29
C ARG A 71 20.46 10.51 -4.73
N MET A 72 19.27 10.04 -5.10
CA MET A 72 18.72 10.24 -6.45
C MET A 72 18.58 11.73 -6.79
N LEU A 73 18.16 12.57 -5.83
CA LEU A 73 18.07 14.01 -6.02
C LEU A 73 19.45 14.66 -6.23
N HIS A 74 20.43 14.25 -5.43
CA HIS A 74 21.78 14.82 -5.50
C HIS A 74 22.52 14.35 -6.76
N ASP A 75 22.51 13.05 -7.04
CA ASP A 75 23.34 12.45 -8.08
C ASP A 75 22.74 12.65 -9.48
N ASP A 76 21.43 12.43 -9.64
CA ASP A 76 20.79 12.51 -10.95
C ASP A 76 20.42 13.96 -11.31
N VAL A 77 19.67 14.64 -10.42
CA VAL A 77 19.17 15.99 -10.72
C VAL A 77 20.24 17.04 -10.47
N GLY A 78 21.01 16.92 -9.39
CA GLY A 78 22.07 17.85 -9.03
C GLY A 78 23.18 17.89 -10.07
N ALA A 79 23.58 16.75 -10.63
CA ALA A 79 24.59 16.68 -11.68
C ALA A 79 24.14 17.41 -12.97
N ILE A 80 22.90 17.15 -13.42
CA ILE A 80 22.39 17.77 -14.66
C ILE A 80 22.19 19.27 -14.48
N LEU A 81 21.67 19.73 -13.33
CA LEU A 81 21.55 21.17 -13.04
C LEU A 81 22.91 21.87 -12.96
N SER A 82 23.94 21.16 -12.45
CA SER A 82 25.31 21.68 -12.45
C SER A 82 25.85 21.87 -13.85
N LEU A 83 25.54 20.99 -14.82
CA LEU A 83 25.88 21.14 -16.23
C LEU A 83 25.12 22.33 -16.85
N ALA A 84 23.83 22.48 -16.59
CA ALA A 84 23.06 23.64 -17.04
C ALA A 84 23.64 24.94 -16.49
N GLN A 85 24.05 25.00 -15.24
CA GLN A 85 24.66 26.17 -14.61
C GLN A 85 26.01 26.52 -15.25
N LYS A 86 26.85 25.52 -15.52
CA LYS A 86 28.14 25.74 -16.24
C LYS A 86 27.90 26.28 -17.64
N ASN A 87 26.92 25.76 -18.35
CA ASN A 87 26.56 26.23 -19.69
C ASN A 87 26.07 27.70 -19.71
N ILE A 88 25.20 28.05 -18.72
CA ILE A 88 24.78 29.46 -18.55
C ILE A 88 25.96 30.37 -18.27
N PHE A 89 26.93 29.93 -17.45
CA PHE A 89 28.16 30.74 -17.22
C PHE A 89 28.97 30.94 -18.50
N PHE A 90 29.08 29.91 -19.33
CA PHE A 90 29.75 29.95 -20.61
C PHE A 90 29.06 30.92 -21.57
N ILE A 91 27.74 30.84 -21.71
CA ILE A 91 26.91 31.76 -22.51
C ILE A 91 27.13 33.23 -22.08
N LYS A 92 27.07 33.47 -20.76
CA LYS A 92 27.31 34.83 -20.22
C LYS A 92 28.72 35.38 -20.56
N LYS A 93 29.73 34.51 -20.54
CA LYS A 93 31.12 34.90 -20.91
C LYS A 93 31.24 35.19 -22.38
N GLN A 94 30.65 34.38 -23.25
CA GLN A 94 30.66 34.59 -24.70
C GLN A 94 29.87 35.84 -25.09
N ALA A 95 28.70 36.06 -24.49
CA ALA A 95 27.90 37.27 -24.76
C ALA A 95 28.63 38.57 -24.42
N LYS A 96 29.48 38.57 -23.36
CA LYS A 96 30.35 39.72 -23.06
C LYS A 96 31.36 40.02 -24.16
N ASN A 97 31.74 39.01 -24.96
CA ASN A 97 32.69 39.13 -26.08
C ASN A 97 31.97 39.31 -27.42
N GLY A 98 30.67 39.56 -27.43
CA GLY A 98 29.87 39.77 -28.65
C GLY A 98 29.56 38.48 -29.44
N VAL A 99 29.83 37.30 -28.87
CA VAL A 99 29.54 35.99 -29.50
C VAL A 99 28.26 35.42 -28.94
N PHE A 100 27.29 35.18 -29.80
CA PHE A 100 26.02 34.53 -29.48
C PHE A 100 25.96 33.16 -30.13
N GLU A 101 25.98 32.09 -29.30
CA GLU A 101 25.94 30.69 -29.75
C GLU A 101 24.58 30.09 -29.36
N HIS A 102 23.66 29.98 -30.33
CA HIS A 102 22.32 29.43 -30.13
C HIS A 102 22.37 28.00 -29.60
N GLN A 103 23.32 27.19 -30.10
CA GLN A 103 23.48 25.79 -29.69
C GLN A 103 23.70 25.61 -28.17
N SER A 104 24.44 26.52 -27.54
CA SER A 104 24.65 26.49 -26.08
C SER A 104 23.40 26.83 -25.29
N ILE A 105 22.49 27.63 -25.85
CA ILE A 105 21.20 27.96 -25.25
C ILE A 105 20.27 26.74 -25.32
N ASP A 106 20.17 26.09 -26.47
CA ASP A 106 19.36 24.90 -26.71
C ASP A 106 19.80 23.76 -25.80
N LEU A 107 21.11 23.50 -25.69
CA LEU A 107 21.68 22.49 -24.79
C LEU A 107 21.36 22.77 -23.33
N THR A 108 21.33 24.04 -22.91
CA THR A 108 20.90 24.39 -21.53
C THR A 108 19.44 24.07 -21.31
N GLY A 109 18.59 24.34 -22.32
CA GLY A 109 17.17 23.95 -22.29
C GLY A 109 16.97 22.45 -22.15
N GLU A 110 17.75 21.64 -22.88
CA GLU A 110 17.75 20.19 -22.80
C GLU A 110 18.12 19.70 -21.39
N PHE A 111 19.17 20.22 -20.77
CA PHE A 111 19.58 19.87 -19.41
C PHE A 111 18.49 20.19 -18.39
N ILE A 112 17.86 21.36 -18.51
CA ILE A 112 16.73 21.73 -17.61
C ILE A 112 15.57 20.77 -17.82
N GLN A 113 15.21 20.47 -19.07
CA GLN A 113 14.10 19.54 -19.36
C GLN A 113 14.39 18.13 -18.83
N GLU A 114 15.61 17.63 -18.96
CA GLU A 114 16.01 16.32 -18.40
C GLU A 114 15.95 16.35 -16.87
N SER A 115 16.39 17.42 -16.21
CA SER A 115 16.25 17.59 -14.76
C SER A 115 14.79 17.53 -14.31
N ILE A 116 13.88 18.19 -15.04
CA ILE A 116 12.43 18.13 -14.79
C ILE A 116 11.90 16.71 -14.96
N ASN A 117 12.37 15.98 -15.96
CA ASN A 117 11.96 14.59 -16.19
C ASN A 117 12.46 13.66 -15.07
N GLN A 118 13.70 13.87 -14.59
CA GLN A 118 14.24 13.13 -13.44
C GLN A 118 13.43 13.39 -12.16
N LEU A 119 13.15 14.67 -11.85
CA LEU A 119 12.28 15.04 -10.73
C LEU A 119 10.90 14.40 -10.82
N ARG A 120 10.32 14.32 -12.02
CA ARG A 120 9.03 13.63 -12.23
C ARG A 120 9.13 12.14 -11.98
N ARG A 121 10.25 11.48 -12.33
CA ARG A 121 10.51 10.06 -12.05
C ARG A 121 10.60 9.81 -10.55
N ILE A 122 11.36 10.61 -9.81
CA ILE A 122 11.48 10.53 -8.34
C ILE A 122 10.13 10.78 -7.68
N ASN A 123 9.38 11.80 -8.09
CA ASN A 123 8.06 12.12 -7.55
C ASN A 123 6.99 11.03 -7.82
N LYS A 124 7.17 10.17 -8.82
CA LYS A 124 6.24 9.04 -9.04
C LYS A 124 6.30 8.00 -7.91
N GLY A 125 7.40 7.94 -7.16
CA GLY A 125 7.53 7.09 -5.95
C GLY A 125 6.97 7.72 -4.68
N LEU A 126 6.79 9.06 -4.66
CA LEU A 126 6.26 9.79 -3.50
C LEU A 126 4.76 9.99 -3.62
N ILE A 127 4.03 9.96 -2.49
CA ILE A 127 2.58 10.23 -2.48
C ILE A 127 2.33 11.56 -3.19
N PRO A 128 1.54 11.61 -4.27
CA PRO A 128 1.34 12.86 -4.99
C PRO A 128 0.69 13.88 -4.07
N HIS A 129 1.31 15.04 -3.91
CA HIS A 129 0.77 16.16 -3.12
C HIS A 129 -0.67 16.51 -3.53
N TYR A 130 -1.00 16.30 -4.80
CA TYR A 130 -2.35 16.49 -5.33
C TYR A 130 -3.37 15.52 -4.72
N LEU A 131 -2.97 14.26 -4.47
CA LEU A 131 -3.81 13.25 -3.81
C LEU A 131 -4.17 13.67 -2.38
N LEU A 132 -3.15 14.11 -1.61
CA LEU A 132 -3.37 14.57 -0.23
C LEU A 132 -4.23 15.85 -0.17
N LYS A 133 -4.07 16.75 -1.15
CA LYS A 133 -4.77 18.04 -1.16
C LYS A 133 -6.22 17.94 -1.67
N PHE A 134 -6.48 17.12 -2.67
CA PHE A 134 -7.76 17.10 -3.40
C PHE A 134 -8.50 15.77 -3.31
N GLY A 135 -7.92 14.76 -2.65
CA GLY A 135 -8.51 13.44 -2.46
C GLY A 135 -8.42 12.52 -3.68
N LEU A 136 -8.87 11.28 -3.47
CA LEU A 136 -8.74 10.18 -4.44
C LEU A 136 -9.49 10.46 -5.75
N VAL A 137 -10.73 10.94 -5.67
CA VAL A 137 -11.58 11.19 -6.85
C VAL A 137 -10.88 12.15 -7.83
N LYS A 138 -10.44 13.30 -7.33
CA LYS A 138 -9.77 14.31 -8.16
C LYS A 138 -8.43 13.85 -8.69
N ALA A 139 -7.71 13.03 -7.93
CA ALA A 139 -6.44 12.46 -8.36
C ALA A 139 -6.62 11.45 -9.50
N LEU A 140 -7.66 10.60 -9.44
CA LEU A 140 -8.00 9.64 -10.49
C LEU A 140 -8.53 10.34 -11.75
N GLU A 141 -9.39 11.34 -11.60
CA GLU A 141 -9.86 12.16 -12.71
C GLU A 141 -8.71 12.82 -13.48
N ARG A 142 -7.78 13.44 -12.74
CA ARG A 142 -6.58 14.05 -13.34
C ARG A 142 -5.69 13.04 -14.06
N MET A 143 -5.50 11.86 -13.45
CA MET A 143 -4.73 10.77 -14.07
C MET A 143 -5.36 10.34 -15.40
N GLY A 144 -6.68 10.20 -15.46
CA GLY A 144 -7.40 9.86 -16.68
C GLY A 144 -7.17 10.90 -17.79
N LYS A 145 -7.37 12.18 -17.48
CA LYS A 145 -7.14 13.29 -18.43
C LYS A 145 -5.73 13.27 -19.02
N GLN A 146 -4.71 13.07 -18.19
CA GLN A 146 -3.32 13.02 -18.66
C GLN A 146 -3.03 11.84 -19.61
N LYS A 147 -3.78 10.74 -19.51
CA LYS A 147 -3.60 9.57 -20.38
C LYS A 147 -4.35 9.70 -21.70
N THR A 148 -5.51 10.35 -21.71
CA THR A 148 -6.30 10.61 -22.92
C THR A 148 -5.52 11.45 -23.91
N ASP A 149 -4.76 12.44 -23.45
CA ASP A 149 -4.06 13.38 -24.34
C ASP A 149 -2.89 12.73 -25.12
N THR A 150 -2.42 11.55 -24.68
CA THR A 150 -1.16 10.99 -25.20
C THR A 150 -1.18 9.53 -25.58
N LEU A 151 -2.07 8.69 -25.02
CA LEU A 151 -1.89 7.24 -25.07
C LEU A 151 -3.15 6.43 -25.37
N VAL A 152 -4.36 6.95 -25.16
CA VAL A 152 -5.65 6.31 -25.43
C VAL A 152 -6.60 7.30 -26.09
N GLU A 153 -7.53 6.79 -26.92
CA GLU A 153 -8.53 7.62 -27.61
C GLU A 153 -9.59 8.19 -26.65
N SER A 154 -9.99 7.37 -25.67
CA SER A 154 -10.99 7.75 -24.69
C SER A 154 -10.68 7.18 -23.31
N PHE A 155 -10.76 8.06 -22.30
CA PHE A 155 -10.71 7.70 -20.90
C PHE A 155 -11.86 8.36 -20.15
N ILE A 156 -12.82 7.55 -19.67
CA ILE A 156 -14.00 8.03 -18.95
C ILE A 156 -13.84 7.65 -17.47
N PHE A 157 -14.01 8.61 -16.57
CA PHE A 157 -14.04 8.37 -15.13
C PHE A 157 -15.37 8.82 -14.54
N ASN A 158 -16.07 7.89 -13.90
CA ASN A 158 -17.32 8.11 -13.20
C ASN A 158 -17.18 7.78 -11.73
N THR A 159 -17.92 8.46 -10.86
CA THR A 159 -17.96 8.16 -9.44
C THR A 159 -19.35 8.42 -8.86
N HIS A 160 -19.77 7.56 -7.94
CA HIS A 160 -21.01 7.67 -7.17
C HIS A 160 -20.70 7.51 -5.68
N LEU A 161 -19.67 8.20 -5.21
CA LEU A 161 -19.34 8.23 -3.78
C LEU A 161 -20.21 9.28 -3.06
N PRO A 162 -20.65 9.00 -1.83
CA PRO A 162 -21.33 10.00 -1.00
C PRO A 162 -20.42 11.22 -0.74
N ASP A 163 -20.99 12.43 -0.81
CA ASP A 163 -20.24 13.69 -0.60
C ASP A 163 -19.50 13.76 0.75
N LYS A 164 -20.03 13.10 1.77
CA LYS A 164 -19.46 13.09 3.13
C LYS A 164 -18.52 11.91 3.38
N LEU A 165 -18.20 11.09 2.38
CA LEU A 165 -17.32 9.95 2.56
C LEU A 165 -15.89 10.43 2.81
N ILE A 166 -15.35 10.10 3.99
CA ILE A 166 -13.95 10.34 4.34
C ILE A 166 -13.21 9.02 4.20
N LEU A 167 -12.30 8.95 3.24
CA LEU A 167 -11.37 7.82 3.09
C LEU A 167 -10.10 8.13 3.88
N SER A 168 -9.54 7.12 4.55
CA SER A 168 -8.22 7.27 5.19
C SER A 168 -7.13 7.51 4.15
N ASP A 169 -6.07 8.23 4.54
CA ASP A 169 -4.91 8.49 3.69
C ASP A 169 -4.31 7.19 3.15
N GLN A 170 -4.29 6.14 3.96
CA GLN A 170 -3.83 4.81 3.57
C GLN A 170 -4.65 4.24 2.42
N ILE A 171 -5.99 4.24 2.51
CA ILE A 171 -6.87 3.74 1.45
C ILE A 171 -6.71 4.59 0.19
N MET A 172 -6.74 5.92 0.30
CA MET A 172 -6.58 6.82 -0.84
C MET A 172 -5.25 6.57 -1.57
N THR A 173 -4.17 6.45 -0.81
CA THR A 173 -2.82 6.22 -1.34
C THR A 173 -2.72 4.88 -2.06
N GLN A 174 -3.19 3.79 -1.44
CA GLN A 174 -3.08 2.48 -2.06
C GLN A 174 -3.97 2.37 -3.30
N TYR A 175 -5.20 2.87 -3.27
CA TYR A 175 -6.07 2.92 -4.44
C TYR A 175 -5.44 3.69 -5.60
N PHE A 176 -4.87 4.86 -5.33
CA PHE A 176 -4.20 5.66 -6.35
C PHE A 176 -3.04 4.91 -7.02
N TYR A 177 -2.15 4.30 -6.23
CA TYR A 177 -1.01 3.58 -6.79
C TYR A 177 -1.39 2.29 -7.49
N ILE A 178 -2.32 1.49 -6.93
CA ILE A 178 -2.83 0.30 -7.60
C ILE A 178 -3.44 0.69 -8.95
N THR A 179 -4.28 1.72 -8.97
CA THR A 179 -4.93 2.20 -10.20
C THR A 179 -3.90 2.70 -11.21
N SER A 180 -2.93 3.49 -10.78
CA SER A 180 -1.86 4.00 -11.64
C SER A 180 -1.05 2.87 -12.29
N GLU A 181 -0.74 1.83 -11.53
CA GLU A 181 0.00 0.66 -12.02
C GLU A 181 -0.86 -0.17 -12.99
N LEU A 182 -2.14 -0.41 -12.64
CA LEU A 182 -3.07 -1.13 -13.53
C LEU A 182 -3.26 -0.41 -14.86
N ILE A 183 -3.50 0.90 -14.86
CA ILE A 183 -3.65 1.69 -16.08
C ILE A 183 -2.36 1.69 -16.90
N THR A 184 -1.20 1.80 -16.26
CA THR A 184 0.10 1.73 -16.95
C THR A 184 0.31 0.38 -17.60
N ASN A 185 -0.03 -0.72 -16.91
CA ASN A 185 0.07 -2.08 -17.43
C ASN A 185 -0.92 -2.34 -18.57
N LEU A 186 -2.15 -1.83 -18.46
CA LEU A 186 -3.14 -1.90 -19.55
C LEU A 186 -2.61 -1.20 -20.81
N ILE A 187 -2.12 0.01 -20.69
CA ILE A 187 -1.59 0.76 -21.86
C ILE A 187 -0.40 0.03 -22.49
N LYS A 188 0.51 -0.52 -21.69
CA LYS A 188 1.72 -1.17 -22.16
C LYS A 188 1.48 -2.56 -22.78
N HIS A 189 0.54 -3.33 -22.23
CA HIS A 189 0.41 -4.76 -22.54
C HIS A 189 -0.92 -5.13 -23.16
N SER A 190 -1.97 -4.34 -22.95
CA SER A 190 -3.32 -4.62 -23.44
C SER A 190 -3.72 -3.76 -24.63
N TYR A 191 -3.00 -2.65 -24.88
CA TYR A 191 -3.22 -1.72 -26.01
C TYR A 191 -4.68 -1.28 -26.18
N PRO A 192 -5.34 -0.80 -25.11
CA PRO A 192 -6.74 -0.37 -25.21
C PRO A 192 -6.82 0.98 -25.95
N SER A 193 -7.85 1.16 -26.81
CA SER A 193 -8.20 2.50 -27.28
C SER A 193 -9.18 3.20 -26.33
N ASN A 194 -9.98 2.42 -25.59
CA ASN A 194 -10.99 2.96 -24.66
C ASN A 194 -10.83 2.34 -23.28
N ILE A 195 -10.84 3.22 -22.24
CA ILE A 195 -10.84 2.82 -20.84
C ILE A 195 -12.00 3.56 -20.14
N GLU A 196 -12.81 2.82 -19.41
CA GLU A 196 -13.82 3.36 -18.50
C GLU A 196 -13.53 2.93 -17.08
N MET A 197 -13.54 3.87 -16.16
CA MET A 197 -13.26 3.64 -14.75
C MET A 197 -14.41 4.17 -13.89
N ASN A 198 -14.94 3.32 -13.02
CA ASN A 198 -16.03 3.63 -12.12
C ASN A 198 -15.61 3.39 -10.68
N LEU A 199 -15.78 4.39 -9.79
CA LEU A 199 -15.47 4.29 -8.35
C LEU A 199 -16.76 4.48 -7.55
N ASN A 200 -17.20 3.42 -6.86
CA ASN A 200 -18.47 3.36 -6.15
C ASN A 200 -18.30 2.85 -4.72
N LEU A 201 -19.27 3.19 -3.86
CA LEU A 201 -19.40 2.60 -2.53
C LEU A 201 -20.71 1.80 -2.47
N GLU A 202 -20.63 0.49 -2.28
CA GLU A 202 -21.78 -0.41 -2.23
C GLU A 202 -21.73 -1.23 -0.93
N ALA A 203 -22.76 -1.12 -0.11
CA ALA A 203 -22.87 -1.84 1.17
C ALA A 203 -21.58 -1.79 2.05
N GLY A 204 -20.92 -0.62 2.11
CA GLY A 204 -19.69 -0.42 2.88
C GLY A 204 -18.42 -0.98 2.21
N VAL A 205 -18.52 -1.42 0.95
CA VAL A 205 -17.38 -1.87 0.14
C VAL A 205 -17.06 -0.79 -0.88
N LEU A 206 -15.83 -0.27 -0.87
CA LEU A 206 -15.32 0.60 -1.92
C LEU A 206 -14.92 -0.26 -3.12
N ILE A 207 -15.53 0.01 -4.27
CA ILE A 207 -15.34 -0.76 -5.49
C ILE A 207 -14.80 0.17 -6.58
N LEU A 208 -13.63 -0.16 -7.10
CA LEU A 208 -13.10 0.44 -8.33
C LEU A 208 -13.21 -0.59 -9.45
N LYS A 209 -13.95 -0.25 -10.49
CA LYS A 209 -14.10 -1.06 -11.69
C LYS A 209 -13.44 -0.37 -12.89
N ILE A 210 -12.56 -1.09 -13.58
CA ILE A 210 -11.90 -0.65 -14.81
C ILE A 210 -12.39 -1.56 -15.94
N GLN A 211 -12.95 -0.98 -16.98
CA GLN A 211 -13.37 -1.64 -18.20
C GLN A 211 -12.50 -1.16 -19.37
N HIS A 212 -12.09 -2.04 -20.26
CA HIS A 212 -11.27 -1.70 -21.41
C HIS A 212 -11.53 -2.63 -22.60
N ASN A 213 -11.23 -2.16 -23.81
CA ASN A 213 -11.40 -2.92 -25.03
C ASN A 213 -10.09 -3.56 -25.57
N GLY A 214 -9.01 -3.51 -24.79
CA GLY A 214 -7.75 -4.15 -25.12
C GLY A 214 -7.70 -5.63 -24.74
N ILE A 215 -6.51 -6.24 -24.86
CA ILE A 215 -6.27 -7.64 -24.49
C ILE A 215 -6.50 -7.80 -22.97
N ALA A 216 -7.45 -8.65 -22.58
CA ALA A 216 -7.79 -8.87 -21.19
C ALA A 216 -6.87 -9.90 -20.53
N LEU A 217 -6.35 -9.57 -19.35
CA LEU A 217 -5.64 -10.49 -18.48
C LEU A 217 -6.64 -11.42 -17.78
N ALA A 218 -6.34 -12.71 -17.70
CA ALA A 218 -7.15 -13.65 -16.94
C ALA A 218 -6.72 -13.65 -15.45
N GLN A 219 -7.66 -13.94 -14.53
CA GLN A 219 -7.35 -14.06 -13.11
C GLN A 219 -6.23 -15.05 -12.81
N ARG A 220 -6.19 -16.17 -13.52
CA ARG A 220 -5.14 -17.19 -13.40
C ARG A 220 -3.75 -16.61 -13.71
N ASP A 221 -3.68 -15.81 -14.78
CA ASP A 221 -2.41 -15.24 -15.24
C ASP A 221 -1.92 -14.17 -14.27
N PHE A 222 -2.81 -13.32 -13.73
CA PHE A 222 -2.47 -12.41 -12.65
C PHE A 222 -1.91 -13.15 -11.43
N ASN A 223 -2.58 -14.23 -10.99
CA ASN A 223 -2.17 -15.01 -9.82
C ASN A 223 -0.79 -15.67 -10.00
N ASN A 224 -0.45 -16.05 -11.22
CA ASN A 224 0.85 -16.64 -11.54
C ASN A 224 1.94 -15.57 -11.65
N LEU A 225 1.73 -14.56 -12.48
CA LEU A 225 2.69 -13.48 -12.74
C LEU A 225 2.97 -12.63 -11.50
N SER A 226 2.00 -12.44 -10.60
CA SER A 226 2.19 -11.67 -9.36
C SER A 226 3.05 -12.39 -8.31
N LYS A 227 3.44 -13.63 -8.54
CA LYS A 227 4.37 -14.41 -7.71
C LYS A 227 5.77 -14.50 -8.30
N ASP A 228 5.94 -14.05 -9.53
CA ASP A 228 7.20 -14.11 -10.25
C ASP A 228 8.01 -12.83 -9.98
N SER A 229 9.26 -12.98 -9.55
CA SER A 229 10.18 -11.88 -9.21
C SER A 229 10.46 -10.94 -10.40
N ASP A 230 10.22 -11.39 -11.62
CA ASP A 230 10.41 -10.57 -12.82
C ASP A 230 9.22 -9.62 -13.10
N SER A 231 8.10 -9.77 -12.35
CA SER A 231 6.87 -8.99 -12.49
C SER A 231 6.65 -7.99 -11.36
N LEU A 232 7.66 -7.17 -11.04
CA LEU A 232 7.64 -6.20 -9.92
C LEU A 232 6.36 -5.35 -9.84
N GLY A 233 5.75 -4.98 -10.97
CA GLY A 233 4.52 -4.18 -10.99
C GLY A 233 3.31 -4.93 -10.42
N LEU A 234 3.11 -6.20 -10.80
CA LEU A 234 2.00 -7.02 -10.31
C LEU A 234 2.19 -7.47 -8.86
N GLU A 235 3.43 -7.72 -8.45
CA GLU A 235 3.78 -8.00 -7.06
C GLU A 235 3.47 -6.79 -6.17
N ASN A 236 3.83 -5.57 -6.61
CA ASN A 236 3.49 -4.33 -5.91
C ASN A 236 1.98 -4.14 -5.76
N ILE A 237 1.17 -4.47 -6.78
CA ILE A 237 -0.29 -4.43 -6.69
C ILE A 237 -0.78 -5.38 -5.58
N ARG A 238 -0.28 -6.61 -5.55
CA ARG A 238 -0.65 -7.60 -4.53
C ARG A 238 -0.32 -7.11 -3.13
N TYR A 239 0.91 -6.64 -2.91
CA TYR A 239 1.33 -6.09 -1.62
C TYR A 239 0.45 -4.92 -1.15
N ARG A 240 0.12 -3.99 -2.07
CA ARG A 240 -0.76 -2.85 -1.76
C ARG A 240 -2.18 -3.27 -1.43
N LEU A 241 -2.70 -4.32 -2.08
CA LEU A 241 -4.00 -4.91 -1.75
C LEU A 241 -4.02 -5.52 -0.35
N GLU A 242 -2.94 -6.19 0.07
CA GLU A 242 -2.81 -6.74 1.42
C GLU A 242 -2.89 -5.64 2.49
N ILE A 243 -2.24 -4.49 2.26
CA ILE A 243 -2.28 -3.32 3.17
C ILE A 243 -3.71 -2.84 3.43
N ILE A 244 -4.57 -2.81 2.41
CA ILE A 244 -5.96 -2.35 2.53
C ILE A 244 -6.96 -3.50 2.69
N LYS A 245 -6.48 -4.73 2.87
CA LYS A 245 -7.30 -5.95 2.91
C LYS A 245 -8.25 -6.05 1.72
N GLY A 246 -7.77 -5.57 0.57
CA GLY A 246 -8.52 -5.52 -0.67
C GLY A 246 -8.42 -6.82 -1.47
N LYS A 247 -9.36 -6.99 -2.40
CA LYS A 247 -9.37 -8.09 -3.36
C LYS A 247 -9.38 -7.52 -4.77
N ILE A 248 -8.71 -8.20 -5.71
CA ILE A 248 -8.74 -7.86 -7.13
C ILE A 248 -9.32 -9.02 -7.92
N ILE A 249 -10.17 -8.70 -8.89
CA ILE A 249 -10.87 -9.67 -9.74
C ILE A 249 -10.67 -9.26 -11.18
N PHE A 250 -10.21 -10.20 -12.01
CA PHE A 250 -10.07 -10.05 -13.44
C PHE A 250 -11.09 -10.94 -14.15
N TYR A 251 -11.86 -10.38 -15.05
CA TYR A 251 -12.78 -11.14 -15.90
C TYR A 251 -12.91 -10.50 -17.28
N ARG A 252 -13.51 -11.22 -18.22
CA ARG A 252 -13.69 -10.77 -19.60
C ARG A 252 -15.06 -11.14 -20.13
N SER A 253 -15.59 -10.30 -21.00
CA SER A 253 -16.66 -10.63 -21.94
C SER A 253 -16.07 -10.96 -23.30
N LYS A 254 -16.92 -11.06 -24.33
CA LYS A 254 -16.46 -11.31 -25.72
C LYS A 254 -15.55 -10.22 -26.27
N THR A 255 -15.76 -8.96 -25.87
CA THR A 255 -15.11 -7.77 -26.43
C THR A 255 -14.42 -6.88 -25.42
N LEU A 256 -14.67 -7.08 -24.12
CA LEU A 256 -14.21 -6.20 -23.06
C LEU A 256 -13.50 -6.97 -21.94
N GLY A 257 -12.43 -6.38 -21.42
CA GLY A 257 -11.77 -6.79 -20.21
C GLY A 257 -12.24 -5.96 -19.02
N PHE A 258 -12.27 -6.57 -17.83
CA PHE A 258 -12.69 -5.95 -16.58
C PHE A 258 -11.71 -6.26 -15.48
N ILE A 259 -11.43 -5.23 -14.65
CA ILE A 259 -10.63 -5.35 -13.44
C ILE A 259 -11.45 -4.69 -12.33
N GLU A 260 -11.68 -5.38 -11.23
CA GLU A 260 -12.37 -4.83 -10.07
C GLU A 260 -11.50 -4.94 -8.82
N ILE A 261 -11.45 -3.86 -8.04
CA ILE A 261 -10.80 -3.81 -6.73
C ILE A 261 -11.89 -3.57 -5.69
N HIS A 262 -11.96 -4.45 -4.71
CA HIS A 262 -12.95 -4.40 -3.64
C HIS A 262 -12.25 -4.24 -2.30
N THR A 263 -12.63 -3.25 -1.50
CA THR A 263 -12.11 -3.03 -0.14
C THR A 263 -13.25 -2.69 0.80
N LYS A 264 -13.41 -3.49 1.87
CA LYS A 264 -14.38 -3.20 2.92
C LYS A 264 -13.88 -2.02 3.75
N LEU A 265 -14.67 -0.95 3.81
CA LEU A 265 -14.39 0.18 4.69
C LEU A 265 -14.81 -0.18 6.11
N ASN A 266 -13.91 0.02 7.09
CA ASN A 266 -14.28 -0.05 8.49
C ASN A 266 -14.98 1.28 8.80
N THR A 267 -16.30 1.25 8.90
CA THR A 267 -17.12 2.37 9.39
C THR A 267 -16.99 2.48 10.89
#